data_be40f2f2c21c9fb4af51582f88ea6715
#
_entry.id   be40f2f2c21c9fb4af51582f88ea6715
#
_cell.length_a   1.000
_cell.length_b   1.000
_cell.length_c   1.000
_cell.angle_alpha   90.00
_cell.angle_beta   90.00
_cell.angle_gamma   90.00
#
_symmetry.space_group_name_H-M   'P 1'
#
loop_
_entity.id
_entity.type
_entity.pdbx_description
1 polymer ?
#
loop_
_entity_poly.entity_id
_entity_poly.type
_entity_poly.pdbx_seq_one_letter_code
_entity_poly.pdbx_strand_id
1 'polypeptide(L)'
;TYSIIAGSLPSGMELTSTGLLQGIPAEVAKRTRYTFVVRATAGTKITDRTFHLDVEGSDTPTFTTAAGQLQMEDSTRVGLYWILDGSSLTYQIEASDSDTRAGQNLTYEIVQGNLPPGITMNSTGYISGIVQLADDEKYGPQGGYAGEEKYDNQVYDRTVFSKSRSVNYDFIVRVSDGTSFVEQANSIFVYTADYWRVSNSEITVDMNTIGGSPLTVDFLSLI
;
A
#
# COMPACT_ATOMS: atom_id res chain seq x y z
N THR A 1 -36.42 9.69 -43.24
CA THR A 1 -36.53 8.89 -42.02
C THR A 1 -35.24 8.17 -41.73
N TYR A 2 -34.95 7.95 -40.45
CA TYR A 2 -33.77 7.24 -40.01
C TYR A 2 -34.18 5.98 -39.25
N SER A 3 -33.43 4.91 -39.41
CA SER A 3 -33.65 3.66 -38.70
C SER A 3 -32.36 2.88 -38.53
N ILE A 4 -32.26 2.07 -37.44
CA ILE A 4 -31.15 1.12 -37.27
C ILE A 4 -31.50 -0.16 -38.04
N ILE A 5 -30.59 -0.57 -38.91
CA ILE A 5 -30.79 -1.75 -39.80
C ILE A 5 -29.87 -2.93 -39.41
N ALA A 6 -28.83 -2.69 -38.65
CA ALA A 6 -27.92 -3.70 -38.14
C ALA A 6 -27.23 -3.21 -36.88
N GLY A 7 -26.80 -4.15 -36.01
CA GLY A 7 -26.23 -3.84 -34.72
C GLY A 7 -27.27 -3.39 -33.69
N SER A 8 -26.80 -2.84 -32.57
CA SER A 8 -27.65 -2.34 -31.49
C SER A 8 -27.08 -1.10 -30.84
N LEU A 9 -27.95 -0.24 -30.33
CA LEU A 9 -27.60 0.83 -29.42
C LEU A 9 -27.38 0.24 -28.00
N PRO A 10 -26.68 0.98 -27.14
CA PRO A 10 -26.67 0.70 -25.71
C PRO A 10 -28.12 0.63 -25.19
N SER A 11 -28.35 -0.22 -24.19
CA SER A 11 -29.64 -0.27 -23.49
C SER A 11 -29.96 1.12 -22.92
N GLY A 12 -31.20 1.56 -23.00
CA GLY A 12 -31.66 2.90 -22.58
C GLY A 12 -31.44 4.02 -23.59
N MET A 13 -30.86 3.73 -24.79
CA MET A 13 -30.73 4.70 -25.89
C MET A 13 -31.60 4.32 -27.08
N GLU A 14 -32.09 5.34 -27.79
CA GLU A 14 -32.90 5.17 -29.00
C GLU A 14 -32.50 6.15 -30.11
N LEU A 15 -32.74 5.74 -31.35
CA LEU A 15 -32.68 6.61 -32.53
C LEU A 15 -34.09 6.91 -33.00
N THR A 16 -34.46 8.19 -32.99
CA THR A 16 -35.74 8.64 -33.51
C THR A 16 -35.80 8.58 -35.02
N SER A 17 -37.00 8.52 -35.60
CA SER A 17 -37.18 8.56 -37.06
C SER A 17 -36.73 9.88 -37.68
N THR A 18 -36.55 10.93 -36.89
CA THR A 18 -36.00 12.24 -37.34
C THR A 18 -34.48 12.29 -37.30
N GLY A 19 -33.81 11.24 -36.79
CA GLY A 19 -32.34 11.14 -36.75
C GLY A 19 -31.71 11.64 -35.45
N LEU A 20 -32.51 11.88 -34.40
CA LEU A 20 -32.00 12.24 -33.09
C LEU A 20 -31.66 10.95 -32.31
N LEU A 21 -30.42 10.85 -31.86
CA LEU A 21 -29.97 9.83 -30.90
C LEU A 21 -30.13 10.38 -29.49
N GLN A 22 -30.92 9.73 -28.64
CA GLN A 22 -31.28 10.20 -27.30
C GLN A 22 -31.40 9.04 -26.31
N GLY A 23 -31.43 9.37 -25.01
CA GLY A 23 -31.58 8.44 -23.90
C GLY A 23 -30.39 8.49 -22.97
N ILE A 24 -30.43 7.67 -21.93
CA ILE A 24 -29.37 7.49 -20.94
C ILE A 24 -28.88 6.05 -21.12
N PRO A 25 -27.61 5.83 -21.52
CA PRO A 25 -27.11 4.47 -21.65
C PRO A 25 -27.13 3.78 -20.28
N ALA A 26 -27.54 2.53 -20.26
CA ALA A 26 -27.38 1.72 -19.05
C ALA A 26 -25.89 1.54 -18.75
N GLU A 27 -25.59 1.46 -17.47
CA GLU A 27 -24.25 1.21 -16.95
C GLU A 27 -23.68 -0.09 -17.53
N VAL A 28 -22.38 -0.09 -17.81
CA VAL A 28 -21.61 -1.24 -18.26
C VAL A 28 -20.39 -1.41 -17.34
N ALA A 29 -20.04 -2.65 -17.04
CA ALA A 29 -18.96 -2.97 -16.12
C ALA A 29 -17.57 -2.56 -16.64
N LYS A 30 -17.43 -2.36 -17.94
CA LYS A 30 -16.18 -1.91 -18.58
C LYS A 30 -16.53 -1.18 -19.87
N ARG A 31 -15.60 -0.37 -20.38
CA ARG A 31 -15.76 0.30 -21.66
C ARG A 31 -16.25 -0.67 -22.72
N THR A 32 -17.45 -0.43 -23.21
CA THR A 32 -18.13 -1.29 -24.21
C THR A 32 -18.41 -0.49 -25.48
N ARG A 33 -17.93 -1.02 -26.61
CA ARG A 33 -18.19 -0.44 -27.94
C ARG A 33 -19.44 -1.04 -28.54
N TYR A 34 -20.40 -0.19 -28.86
CA TYR A 34 -21.59 -0.52 -29.64
C TYR A 34 -21.38 -0.09 -31.08
N THR A 35 -21.64 -1.02 -32.01
CA THR A 35 -21.54 -0.75 -33.45
C THR A 35 -22.90 -0.96 -34.07
N PHE A 36 -23.40 0.03 -34.82
CA PHE A 36 -24.70 -0.03 -35.44
C PHE A 36 -24.68 0.68 -36.80
N VAL A 37 -25.60 0.27 -37.68
CA VAL A 37 -25.75 0.86 -39.03
C VAL A 37 -27.06 1.61 -39.07
N VAL A 38 -26.96 2.89 -39.38
CA VAL A 38 -28.12 3.78 -39.58
C VAL A 38 -28.42 3.88 -41.06
N ARG A 39 -29.66 3.64 -41.39
CA ARG A 39 -30.23 3.91 -42.73
C ARG A 39 -30.95 5.24 -42.73
N ALA A 40 -30.61 6.11 -43.66
CA ALA A 40 -31.37 7.29 -44.01
C ALA A 40 -32.18 7.06 -45.29
N THR A 41 -33.48 7.32 -45.25
CA THR A 41 -34.39 7.14 -46.38
C THR A 41 -35.10 8.45 -46.71
N ALA A 42 -35.02 8.85 -47.99
CA ALA A 42 -35.69 10.03 -48.54
C ALA A 42 -36.41 9.64 -49.84
N GLY A 43 -37.71 9.37 -49.76
CA GLY A 43 -38.48 8.81 -50.88
C GLY A 43 -37.94 7.43 -51.26
N THR A 44 -37.46 7.31 -52.49
CA THR A 44 -36.86 6.07 -53.02
C THR A 44 -35.33 5.99 -52.81
N LYS A 45 -34.71 7.06 -52.28
CA LYS A 45 -33.26 7.10 -52.05
C LYS A 45 -32.90 6.61 -50.67
N ILE A 46 -31.91 5.75 -50.61
CA ILE A 46 -31.44 5.11 -49.36
C ILE A 46 -29.92 5.29 -49.26
N THR A 47 -29.43 5.57 -48.07
CA THR A 47 -28.01 5.51 -47.74
C THR A 47 -27.80 4.92 -46.33
N ASP A 48 -26.75 4.13 -46.18
CA ASP A 48 -26.41 3.44 -44.92
C ASP A 48 -25.04 3.91 -44.43
N ARG A 49 -24.91 4.06 -43.12
CA ARG A 49 -23.64 4.44 -42.52
C ARG A 49 -23.46 3.69 -41.17
N THR A 50 -22.25 3.17 -40.96
CA THR A 50 -21.86 2.53 -39.69
C THR A 50 -21.39 3.60 -38.71
N PHE A 51 -21.87 3.48 -37.49
CA PHE A 51 -21.47 4.31 -36.35
C PHE A 51 -20.95 3.44 -35.23
N HIS A 52 -20.09 4.03 -34.43
CA HIS A 52 -19.58 3.46 -33.19
C HIS A 52 -19.90 4.39 -32.02
N LEU A 53 -20.39 3.83 -30.94
CA LEU A 53 -20.64 4.53 -29.68
C LEU A 53 -19.96 3.76 -28.58
N ASP A 54 -19.03 4.40 -27.87
CA ASP A 54 -18.36 3.83 -26.72
C ASP A 54 -19.10 4.32 -25.46
N VAL A 55 -19.52 3.39 -24.62
CA VAL A 55 -20.00 3.67 -23.27
C VAL A 55 -18.88 3.31 -22.32
N GLU A 56 -18.45 4.28 -21.53
CA GLU A 56 -17.46 4.06 -20.50
C GLU A 56 -18.11 3.31 -19.33
N GLY A 57 -17.37 2.40 -18.72
CA GLY A 57 -17.78 1.74 -17.49
C GLY A 57 -17.67 2.67 -16.28
N SER A 58 -18.29 2.28 -15.19
CA SER A 58 -18.18 2.96 -13.90
C SER A 58 -17.93 1.96 -12.77
N ASP A 59 -17.21 0.88 -13.08
CA ASP A 59 -16.81 -0.10 -12.07
C ASP A 59 -15.95 0.55 -10.99
N THR A 60 -16.11 0.02 -9.78
CA THR A 60 -15.27 0.41 -8.66
C THR A 60 -13.94 -0.37 -8.72
N PRO A 61 -12.80 0.29 -8.50
CA PRO A 61 -11.51 -0.39 -8.41
C PRO A 61 -11.53 -1.53 -7.39
N THR A 62 -10.72 -2.54 -7.62
CA THR A 62 -10.61 -3.69 -6.73
C THR A 62 -9.15 -3.91 -6.33
N PHE A 63 -8.86 -3.99 -5.03
CA PHE A 63 -7.52 -4.32 -4.56
C PHE A 63 -7.13 -5.75 -4.98
N THR A 64 -5.94 -5.90 -5.52
CA THR A 64 -5.28 -7.20 -5.72
C THR A 64 -4.37 -7.55 -4.55
N THR A 65 -3.82 -6.54 -3.85
CA THR A 65 -3.15 -6.73 -2.57
C THR A 65 -4.17 -7.19 -1.52
N ALA A 66 -3.84 -8.24 -0.78
CA ALA A 66 -4.70 -8.75 0.30
C ALA A 66 -4.85 -7.72 1.43
N ALA A 67 -6.04 -7.68 2.03
CA ALA A 67 -6.30 -6.86 3.22
C ALA A 67 -5.55 -7.38 4.45
N GLY A 68 -5.34 -6.51 5.43
CA GLY A 68 -4.68 -6.83 6.69
C GLY A 68 -3.18 -6.58 6.66
N GLN A 69 -2.43 -7.43 7.34
CA GLN A 69 -0.99 -7.25 7.43
C GLN A 69 -0.32 -7.42 6.07
N LEU A 70 0.45 -6.39 5.65
CA LEU A 70 1.20 -6.45 4.40
C LEU A 70 2.27 -7.54 4.49
N GLN A 71 2.27 -8.41 3.49
CA GLN A 71 3.23 -9.50 3.37
C GLN A 71 4.51 -8.97 2.73
N MET A 72 5.43 -8.51 3.57
CA MET A 72 6.73 -8.02 3.12
C MET A 72 7.71 -9.19 3.14
N GLU A 73 8.34 -9.43 1.99
CA GLU A 73 9.44 -10.37 1.91
C GLU A 73 10.73 -9.63 2.30
N ASP A 74 11.26 -9.94 3.48
CA ASP A 74 12.68 -9.70 3.72
C ASP A 74 13.45 -10.72 2.89
N SER A 75 14.32 -10.24 2.01
CA SER A 75 15.16 -11.08 1.13
C SER A 75 16.02 -12.10 1.89
N THR A 76 16.14 -11.97 3.20
CA THR A 76 16.91 -12.86 4.06
C THR A 76 16.07 -13.89 4.82
N ARG A 77 14.72 -13.71 4.88
CA ARG A 77 13.83 -14.56 5.69
C ARG A 77 12.48 -14.75 5.03
N VAL A 78 12.34 -15.81 4.28
CA VAL A 78 11.09 -16.19 3.61
C VAL A 78 9.95 -16.39 4.62
N GLY A 79 8.81 -15.71 4.42
CA GLY A 79 7.58 -15.92 5.18
C GLY A 79 7.42 -15.06 6.43
N LEU A 80 8.20 -13.99 6.59
CA LEU A 80 8.05 -13.04 7.69
C LEU A 80 7.28 -11.81 7.24
N TYR A 81 6.21 -11.51 7.97
CA TYR A 81 5.30 -10.38 7.73
C TYR A 81 5.65 -9.16 8.60
N TRP A 82 6.91 -8.98 8.95
CA TRP A 82 7.36 -7.90 9.81
C TRP A 82 8.65 -7.27 9.28
N ILE A 83 8.87 -6.03 9.62
CA ILE A 83 10.07 -5.29 9.27
C ILE A 83 10.81 -4.86 10.53
N LEU A 84 12.14 -4.86 10.48
CA LEU A 84 12.96 -4.38 11.57
C LEU A 84 13.04 -2.84 11.57
N ASP A 85 13.07 -2.26 12.76
CA ASP A 85 13.46 -0.86 12.95
C ASP A 85 14.88 -0.63 12.35
N GLY A 86 15.03 0.47 11.62
CA GLY A 86 16.25 0.80 10.87
C GLY A 86 16.37 0.16 9.49
N SER A 87 15.47 -0.77 9.12
CA SER A 87 15.49 -1.40 7.80
C SER A 87 14.81 -0.52 6.75
N SER A 88 15.28 -0.66 5.50
CA SER A 88 14.58 -0.09 4.35
C SER A 88 13.36 -0.94 3.98
N LEU A 89 12.27 -0.26 3.68
CA LEU A 89 11.03 -0.87 3.19
C LEU A 89 10.76 -0.39 1.76
N THR A 90 10.38 -1.33 0.90
CA THR A 90 9.75 -1.06 -0.39
C THR A 90 8.60 -2.04 -0.58
N TYR A 91 7.42 -1.54 -0.90
CA TYR A 91 6.24 -2.36 -1.14
C TYR A 91 5.30 -1.67 -2.12
N GLN A 92 4.67 -2.42 -3.01
CA GLN A 92 3.68 -1.92 -3.93
C GLN A 92 2.30 -2.43 -3.52
N ILE A 93 1.39 -1.52 -3.17
CA ILE A 93 -0.04 -1.84 -3.07
C ILE A 93 -0.60 -1.83 -4.49
N GLU A 94 -1.30 -2.90 -4.84
CA GLU A 94 -1.84 -3.10 -6.17
C GLU A 94 -3.36 -3.16 -6.14
N ALA A 95 -3.96 -2.58 -7.16
CA ALA A 95 -5.38 -2.66 -7.45
C ALA A 95 -5.59 -2.74 -8.97
N SER A 96 -6.71 -3.25 -9.37
CA SER A 96 -7.14 -3.32 -10.77
C SER A 96 -8.51 -2.68 -10.93
N ASP A 97 -8.74 -2.18 -12.13
CA ASP A 97 -10.01 -1.63 -12.55
C ASP A 97 -10.29 -2.10 -13.96
N SER A 98 -11.51 -2.60 -14.22
CA SER A 98 -11.87 -3.23 -15.49
C SER A 98 -12.21 -2.23 -16.57
N ASP A 99 -12.52 -0.97 -16.20
CA ASP A 99 -12.89 0.09 -17.13
C ASP A 99 -11.85 1.20 -17.26
N THR A 100 -10.69 1.03 -16.63
CA THR A 100 -9.60 2.01 -16.72
C THR A 100 -9.23 2.29 -18.18
N ARG A 101 -9.31 3.55 -18.59
CA ARG A 101 -8.87 3.97 -19.92
C ARG A 101 -7.36 3.83 -20.07
N ALA A 102 -6.91 3.54 -21.29
CA ALA A 102 -5.49 3.59 -21.59
C ALA A 102 -4.93 4.99 -21.24
N GLY A 103 -4.04 5.04 -20.24
CA GLY A 103 -3.46 6.29 -19.73
C GLY A 103 -4.16 6.90 -18.51
N GLN A 104 -5.25 6.34 -18.03
CA GLN A 104 -5.85 6.67 -16.75
C GLN A 104 -5.21 5.77 -15.68
N ASN A 105 -4.62 6.38 -14.68
CA ASN A 105 -3.96 5.65 -13.61
C ASN A 105 -4.84 5.69 -12.35
N LEU A 106 -4.90 4.56 -11.65
CA LEU A 106 -5.45 4.53 -10.31
C LEU A 106 -4.61 5.41 -9.38
N THR A 107 -5.27 6.12 -8.50
CA THR A 107 -4.62 6.96 -7.48
C THR A 107 -4.83 6.37 -6.10
N TYR A 108 -3.78 6.42 -5.29
CA TYR A 108 -3.74 5.85 -3.95
C TYR A 108 -3.49 6.92 -2.91
N GLU A 109 -4.21 6.86 -1.81
CA GLU A 109 -4.00 7.76 -0.66
C GLU A 109 -4.26 7.01 0.67
N ILE A 110 -3.61 7.47 1.73
CA ILE A 110 -3.91 7.02 3.09
C ILE A 110 -4.97 7.96 3.65
N VAL A 111 -6.14 7.42 3.97
CA VAL A 111 -7.30 8.19 4.45
C VAL A 111 -7.47 8.10 5.96
N GLN A 112 -6.89 7.10 6.59
CA GLN A 112 -6.93 6.92 8.04
C GLN A 112 -5.70 6.15 8.52
N GLY A 113 -5.27 6.43 9.75
CA GLY A 113 -4.10 5.80 10.36
C GLY A 113 -2.79 6.42 9.90
N ASN A 114 -1.68 5.77 10.21
CA ASN A 114 -0.35 6.24 9.88
C ASN A 114 0.55 5.08 9.47
N LEU A 115 1.47 5.35 8.57
CA LEU A 115 2.60 4.47 8.30
C LEU A 115 3.63 4.57 9.42
N PRO A 116 4.52 3.57 9.55
CA PRO A 116 5.67 3.69 10.44
C PRO A 116 6.45 4.97 10.18
N PRO A 117 7.00 5.64 11.20
CA PRO A 117 7.88 6.78 11.03
C PRO A 117 9.02 6.49 10.03
N GLY A 118 9.29 7.44 9.14
CA GLY A 118 10.27 7.30 8.06
C GLY A 118 9.79 6.59 6.80
N ILE A 119 8.55 6.08 6.80
CA ILE A 119 7.91 5.43 5.65
C ILE A 119 6.85 6.36 5.05
N THR A 120 6.81 6.41 3.74
CA THR A 120 5.81 7.18 2.98
C THR A 120 5.19 6.34 1.86
N MET A 121 4.00 6.70 1.44
CA MET A 121 3.34 6.16 0.26
C MET A 121 3.13 7.27 -0.76
N ASN A 122 3.43 7.00 -2.02
CA ASN A 122 3.12 7.91 -3.11
C ASN A 122 1.75 7.63 -3.72
N SER A 123 1.29 8.51 -4.63
CA SER A 123 -0.01 8.40 -5.29
C SER A 123 -0.15 7.20 -6.23
N THR A 124 0.91 6.45 -6.51
CA THR A 124 0.85 5.20 -7.27
C THR A 124 0.76 3.96 -6.39
N GLY A 125 0.62 4.12 -5.06
CA GLY A 125 0.55 3.02 -4.11
C GLY A 125 1.91 2.42 -3.72
N TYR A 126 3.01 3.08 -4.10
CA TYR A 126 4.36 2.63 -3.75
C TYR A 126 4.75 3.16 -2.38
N ILE A 127 4.95 2.25 -1.45
CA ILE A 127 5.40 2.50 -0.08
C ILE A 127 6.91 2.33 -0.04
N SER A 128 7.61 3.33 0.54
CA SER A 128 9.07 3.27 0.65
C SER A 128 9.61 4.15 1.77
N GLY A 129 10.82 3.83 2.22
CA GLY A 129 11.55 4.59 3.22
C GLY A 129 12.41 3.71 4.11
N ILE A 130 12.92 4.31 5.19
CA ILE A 130 13.64 3.59 6.24
C ILE A 130 12.84 3.76 7.52
N VAL A 131 12.47 2.64 8.15
CA VAL A 131 11.73 2.66 9.42
C VAL A 131 12.60 3.31 10.49
N GLN A 132 12.05 4.31 11.16
CA GLN A 132 12.74 5.05 12.23
C GLN A 132 11.78 5.23 13.40
N LEU A 133 11.63 4.20 14.23
CA LEU A 133 10.82 4.32 15.43
C LEU A 133 11.41 5.38 16.36
N ALA A 134 10.53 6.21 16.93
CA ALA A 134 10.94 7.16 17.96
C ALA A 134 11.47 6.41 19.20
N ASP A 135 12.35 7.06 19.95
CA ASP A 135 12.96 6.43 21.14
C ASP A 135 11.93 6.03 22.19
N ASP A 136 10.84 6.77 22.33
CA ASP A 136 9.72 6.42 23.22
C ASP A 136 8.93 5.21 22.72
N GLU A 137 8.83 5.00 21.41
CA GLU A 137 8.23 3.81 20.81
C GLU A 137 9.15 2.59 20.97
N LYS A 138 10.47 2.81 20.90
CA LYS A 138 11.49 1.77 21.10
C LYS A 138 11.59 1.32 22.54
N TYR A 139 11.57 2.28 23.48
CA TYR A 139 11.92 2.05 24.88
C TYR A 139 10.75 2.26 25.85
N GLY A 140 9.58 2.68 25.35
CA GLY A 140 8.42 3.08 26.15
C GLY A 140 8.46 4.54 26.60
N PRO A 141 7.30 5.09 27.07
CA PRO A 141 7.07 6.52 27.23
C PRO A 141 8.00 7.25 28.22
N GLN A 142 8.91 6.59 28.86
CA GLN A 142 9.83 7.20 29.84
C GLN A 142 11.30 6.88 29.59
N GLY A 143 11.69 6.31 28.45
CA GLY A 143 13.08 5.96 28.17
C GLY A 143 13.74 5.14 29.29
N GLY A 144 12.95 4.59 30.18
CA GLY A 144 13.35 3.90 31.38
C GLY A 144 12.45 2.69 31.61
N TYR A 145 13.03 1.68 32.16
CA TYR A 145 12.44 0.45 32.57
C TYR A 145 10.99 0.55 33.06
N ALA A 146 10.08 -0.19 32.46
CA ALA A 146 8.87 -0.60 33.15
C ALA A 146 9.28 -1.60 34.24
N GLY A 147 9.52 -1.09 35.44
CA GLY A 147 9.96 -1.85 36.60
C GLY A 147 11.30 -1.34 37.15
N GLU A 148 11.30 -0.08 37.62
CA GLU A 148 12.36 0.35 38.52
C GLU A 148 12.19 -0.39 39.85
N GLU A 149 12.86 -1.50 40.01
CA GLU A 149 13.45 -1.76 41.32
C GLU A 149 14.74 -0.95 41.36
N LYS A 150 14.71 0.14 42.14
CA LYS A 150 15.89 0.92 42.47
C LYS A 150 16.83 0.03 43.27
N TYR A 151 17.74 -0.63 42.60
CA TYR A 151 18.93 -1.10 43.28
C TYR A 151 19.93 0.03 43.31
N ASP A 152 20.00 0.61 44.50
CA ASP A 152 21.07 1.40 45.08
C ASP A 152 21.94 2.21 44.11
N ASN A 153 22.07 3.48 44.34
CA ASN A 153 22.72 4.61 43.72
C ASN A 153 24.10 4.40 43.05
N GLN A 154 24.42 3.20 42.61
CA GLN A 154 25.61 2.93 41.81
C GLN A 154 25.25 2.79 40.36
N VAL A 155 25.80 3.70 39.59
CA VAL A 155 25.76 3.71 38.11
C VAL A 155 26.59 2.50 37.65
N TYR A 156 26.02 1.32 37.73
CA TYR A 156 26.52 0.20 36.97
C TYR A 156 26.09 0.43 35.54
N ASP A 157 27.07 0.31 34.66
CA ASP A 157 27.00 0.30 33.22
C ASP A 157 25.56 0.03 32.73
N ARG A 158 24.93 1.06 32.17
CA ARG A 158 23.56 0.99 31.69
C ARG A 158 23.52 0.13 30.45
N THR A 159 23.57 -1.16 30.64
CA THR A 159 23.12 -2.10 29.63
C THR A 159 21.61 -1.98 29.59
N VAL A 160 21.11 -1.14 28.71
CA VAL A 160 19.68 -0.97 28.52
C VAL A 160 19.21 -2.19 27.74
N PHE A 161 18.60 -3.13 28.46
CA PHE A 161 17.81 -4.16 27.80
C PHE A 161 16.64 -3.44 27.12
N SER A 162 16.73 -3.24 25.86
CA SER A 162 15.58 -2.88 25.07
C SER A 162 14.65 -4.08 25.04
N LYS A 163 13.55 -4.01 25.80
CA LYS A 163 12.49 -4.98 25.65
C LYS A 163 11.99 -4.87 24.22
N SER A 164 12.10 -5.96 23.44
CA SER A 164 11.58 -5.97 22.08
C SER A 164 10.13 -5.49 22.09
N ARG A 165 9.90 -4.34 21.52
CA ARG A 165 8.57 -3.77 21.39
C ARG A 165 8.19 -3.83 19.94
N SER A 166 7.32 -4.77 19.64
CA SER A 166 6.67 -4.80 18.36
C SER A 166 5.56 -3.76 18.32
N VAL A 167 5.50 -2.96 17.28
CA VAL A 167 4.48 -1.94 17.06
C VAL A 167 3.75 -2.27 15.77
N ASN A 168 2.41 -2.31 15.84
CA ASN A 168 1.57 -2.47 14.66
C ASN A 168 1.05 -1.11 14.24
N TYR A 169 1.25 -0.76 12.96
CA TYR A 169 0.74 0.46 12.35
C TYR A 169 -0.42 0.10 11.43
N ASP A 170 -1.62 0.46 11.87
CA ASP A 170 -2.84 0.25 11.11
C ASP A 170 -3.17 1.49 10.30
N PHE A 171 -3.55 1.29 9.04
CA PHE A 171 -3.92 2.38 8.14
C PHE A 171 -4.95 1.90 7.10
N ILE A 172 -5.70 2.85 6.57
CA ILE A 172 -6.66 2.59 5.49
C ILE A 172 -6.15 3.27 4.23
N VAL A 173 -6.03 2.46 3.17
CA VAL A 173 -5.70 2.93 1.83
C VAL A 173 -6.98 3.05 1.03
N ARG A 174 -7.15 4.20 0.37
CA ARG A 174 -8.15 4.41 -0.67
C ARG A 174 -7.48 4.32 -2.02
N VAL A 175 -8.11 3.60 -2.96
CA VAL A 175 -7.78 3.62 -4.38
C VAL A 175 -8.95 4.20 -5.16
N SER A 176 -8.67 5.09 -6.10
CA SER A 176 -9.69 5.76 -6.93
C SER A 176 -9.27 5.81 -8.40
N ASP A 177 -10.25 5.64 -9.28
CA ASP A 177 -10.16 5.89 -10.73
C ASP A 177 -10.46 7.35 -11.12
N GLY A 178 -10.83 8.19 -10.14
CA GLY A 178 -11.29 9.57 -10.32
C GLY A 178 -12.82 9.71 -10.36
N THR A 179 -13.57 8.63 -10.43
CA THR A 179 -15.05 8.59 -10.44
C THR A 179 -15.59 7.86 -9.22
N SER A 180 -15.01 6.71 -8.94
CA SER A 180 -15.34 5.84 -7.81
C SER A 180 -14.10 5.53 -6.97
N PHE A 181 -14.29 4.95 -5.82
CA PHE A 181 -13.18 4.53 -4.95
C PHE A 181 -13.55 3.33 -4.11
N VAL A 182 -12.52 2.64 -3.62
CA VAL A 182 -12.63 1.59 -2.61
C VAL A 182 -11.57 1.82 -1.53
N GLU A 183 -11.89 1.40 -0.31
CA GLU A 183 -11.02 1.51 0.85
C GLU A 183 -10.68 0.13 1.40
N GLN A 184 -9.44 -0.04 1.84
CA GLN A 184 -8.96 -1.28 2.43
C GLN A 184 -8.10 -1.01 3.65
N ALA A 185 -8.38 -1.72 4.75
CA ALA A 185 -7.56 -1.70 5.94
C ALA A 185 -6.31 -2.57 5.75
N ASN A 186 -5.17 -1.98 6.04
CA ASN A 186 -3.88 -2.64 5.99
C ASN A 186 -3.08 -2.36 7.27
N SER A 187 -2.05 -3.14 7.52
CA SER A 187 -1.14 -2.90 8.64
C SER A 187 0.30 -3.27 8.29
N ILE A 188 1.23 -2.60 8.97
CA ILE A 188 2.65 -2.91 8.94
C ILE A 188 3.10 -3.19 10.36
N PHE A 189 3.69 -4.34 10.57
CA PHE A 189 4.22 -4.73 11.85
C PHE A 189 5.72 -4.46 11.90
N VAL A 190 6.14 -3.57 12.80
CA VAL A 190 7.54 -3.23 13.02
C VAL A 190 8.03 -3.96 14.25
N TYR A 191 9.12 -4.68 14.09
CA TYR A 191 9.79 -5.40 15.17
C TYR A 191 11.08 -4.68 15.55
N THR A 192 11.24 -4.42 16.84
CA THR A 192 12.52 -3.98 17.37
C THR A 192 13.28 -5.21 17.85
N ALA A 193 14.40 -5.50 17.21
CA ALA A 193 15.26 -6.57 17.70
C ALA A 193 15.79 -6.22 19.10
N ASP A 194 15.83 -7.23 19.97
CA ASP A 194 16.59 -7.12 21.22
C ASP A 194 18.06 -7.00 20.83
N TYR A 195 18.61 -5.80 20.90
CA TYR A 195 20.04 -5.62 20.74
C TYR A 195 20.63 -4.97 21.99
N TRP A 196 21.78 -5.45 22.33
CA TRP A 196 22.57 -4.87 23.37
C TRP A 196 23.12 -3.53 22.89
N ARG A 197 22.68 -2.43 23.49
CA ARG A 197 23.34 -1.15 23.31
C ARG A 197 24.45 -1.07 24.35
N VAL A 198 25.67 -1.29 23.93
CA VAL A 198 26.83 -0.98 24.78
C VAL A 198 26.92 0.54 24.81
N SER A 199 26.57 1.16 25.94
CA SER A 199 26.60 2.61 26.12
C SER A 199 28.01 3.18 26.19
N ASN A 200 29.01 2.34 26.38
CA ASN A 200 30.43 2.68 26.42
C ASN A 200 31.20 1.91 25.38
N SER A 201 31.96 2.63 24.56
CA SER A 201 32.91 2.05 23.62
C SER A 201 34.21 1.54 24.30
N GLU A 202 34.26 1.58 25.62
CA GLU A 202 35.43 1.13 26.39
C GLU A 202 35.19 -0.29 26.90
N ILE A 203 36.03 -1.22 26.48
CA ILE A 203 36.14 -2.55 27.04
C ILE A 203 37.29 -2.52 28.04
N THR A 204 36.98 -2.59 29.31
CA THR A 204 38.01 -2.68 30.34
C THR A 204 38.32 -4.15 30.62
N VAL A 205 39.55 -4.52 30.38
CA VAL A 205 40.05 -5.88 30.63
C VAL A 205 40.94 -5.87 31.89
N ASP A 206 40.53 -6.57 32.91
CA ASP A 206 41.39 -6.75 34.08
C ASP A 206 42.41 -7.87 33.80
N MET A 207 43.64 -7.44 33.55
CA MET A 207 44.75 -8.36 33.25
C MET A 207 45.09 -9.30 34.41
N ASN A 208 44.66 -8.99 35.62
CA ASN A 208 44.88 -9.87 36.77
C ASN A 208 43.97 -11.10 36.76
N THR A 209 42.85 -11.03 36.10
CA THR A 209 41.91 -12.15 36.01
C THR A 209 42.18 -13.11 34.85
N ILE A 210 42.96 -12.68 33.84
CA ILE A 210 43.12 -13.45 32.61
C ILE A 210 44.33 -14.42 32.68
N GLY A 211 45.19 -14.30 33.68
CA GLY A 211 46.25 -15.27 33.92
C GLY A 211 47.17 -15.53 32.70
N GLY A 212 47.42 -14.54 31.85
CA GLY A 212 48.27 -14.64 30.68
C GLY A 212 47.67 -15.33 29.45
N SER A 213 46.38 -15.67 29.46
CA SER A 213 45.68 -16.22 28.30
C SER A 213 45.30 -15.11 27.29
N PRO A 214 45.35 -15.36 25.99
CA PRO A 214 44.96 -14.37 24.99
C PRO A 214 43.44 -14.06 25.17
N LEU A 215 43.12 -12.76 25.18
CA LEU A 215 41.76 -12.30 25.18
C LEU A 215 41.15 -12.50 23.80
N THR A 216 40.05 -13.20 23.71
CA THR A 216 39.20 -13.27 22.51
C THR A 216 37.89 -12.53 22.79
N VAL A 217 37.64 -11.47 22.06
CA VAL A 217 36.37 -10.74 22.12
C VAL A 217 35.64 -11.02 20.82
N ASP A 218 34.50 -11.70 20.93
CA ASP A 218 33.60 -11.91 19.80
C ASP A 218 32.60 -10.76 19.74
N PHE A 219 32.85 -9.77 18.87
CA PHE A 219 31.97 -8.62 18.67
C PHE A 219 30.63 -8.99 18.03
N LEU A 220 30.52 -10.17 17.38
CA LEU A 220 29.26 -10.65 16.82
C LEU A 220 28.29 -11.13 17.91
N SER A 221 28.79 -11.49 19.07
CA SER A 221 27.98 -11.86 20.22
C SER A 221 27.50 -10.65 21.05
N LEU A 222 27.97 -9.45 20.70
CA LEU A 222 27.66 -8.19 21.39
C LEU A 222 26.70 -7.28 20.58
N ILE A 223 26.21 -7.76 19.42
CA ILE A 223 25.29 -7.03 18.53
C ILE A 223 23.90 -7.66 18.61
#